data_2f2950357d48bfabc669303ec750f813
#
_entry.id   2f2950357d48bfabc669303ec750f813
#
_cell.length_a   1.000
_cell.length_b   1.000
_cell.length_c   1.000
_cell.angle_alpha   90.00
_cell.angle_beta   90.00
_cell.angle_gamma   90.00
#
_symmetry.space_group_name_H-M   'P 1'
#
loop_
_entity.id
_entity.type
_entity.pdbx_description
1 polymer ?
#
loop_
_entity_poly.entity_id
_entity_poly.type
_entity_poly.pdbx_seq_one_letter_code
_entity_poly.pdbx_strand_id
1 'polypeptide(L)'
;MDGTRAEELVERYADAILRIGYTWLGDMDDAKDICQTVLIKLVEEGRRFPDLGQERAWVVRLSVNACKNWKKSAWFRRRAPLEEGLHLAAE
;
A
#
# COMPACT_ATOMS: atom_id res chain seq x y z
N MET A 1 -10.70 -18.57 -9.10
CA MET A 1 -10.02 -18.02 -8.86
C MET A 1 -9.11 -18.47 -8.62
N ASP A 2 -8.38 -18.07 -8.47
CA ASP A 2 -7.58 -18.75 -8.39
C ASP A 2 -6.56 -18.43 -7.53
N GLY A 3 -6.37 -19.26 -6.53
CA GLY A 3 -5.29 -19.19 -5.62
C GLY A 3 -3.98 -19.04 -6.35
N THR A 4 -3.90 -19.65 -7.48
CA THR A 4 -2.69 -19.59 -8.30
C THR A 4 -2.36 -18.16 -8.70
N ARG A 5 -3.36 -17.42 -9.13
CA ARG A 5 -3.13 -16.04 -9.52
C ARG A 5 -2.72 -15.19 -8.34
N ALA A 6 -3.40 -15.38 -7.21
CA ALA A 6 -3.07 -14.64 -6.01
C ALA A 6 -1.65 -14.97 -5.55
N GLU A 7 -1.30 -16.24 -5.59
CA GLU A 7 0.04 -16.66 -5.18
C GLU A 7 1.10 -16.04 -6.07
N GLU A 8 0.83 -16.00 -7.36
CA GLU A 8 1.78 -15.41 -8.30
C GLU A 8 2.02 -13.93 -8.00
N LEU A 9 0.96 -13.22 -7.72
CA LEU A 9 1.09 -11.80 -7.43
C LEU A 9 1.88 -11.58 -6.14
N VAL A 10 1.60 -12.37 -5.13
CA VAL A 10 2.33 -12.26 -3.88
C VAL A 10 3.80 -12.54 -4.09
N GLU A 11 4.12 -13.62 -4.77
CA GLU A 11 5.51 -13.99 -4.98
C GLU A 11 6.23 -12.96 -5.82
N ARG A 12 5.55 -12.40 -6.79
CA ARG A 12 6.20 -11.47 -7.70
C ARG A 12 6.45 -10.12 -7.06
N TYR A 13 5.53 -9.65 -6.22
CA TYR A 13 5.59 -8.27 -5.77
C TYR A 13 5.81 -8.04 -4.28
N ALA A 14 5.69 -9.06 -3.45
CA ALA A 14 5.77 -8.84 -2.01
C ALA A 14 7.06 -8.13 -1.59
N ASP A 15 8.19 -8.60 -2.09
CA ASP A 15 9.46 -7.98 -1.73
C ASP A 15 9.55 -6.54 -2.17
N ALA A 16 9.11 -6.25 -3.38
CA ALA A 16 9.19 -4.90 -3.91
C ALA A 16 8.31 -3.96 -3.08
N ILE A 17 7.10 -4.40 -2.76
CA ILE A 17 6.19 -3.57 -1.99
C ILE A 17 6.76 -3.34 -0.60
N LEU A 18 7.33 -4.37 -0.01
CA LEU A 18 7.91 -4.25 1.31
C LEU A 18 9.06 -3.26 1.32
N ARG A 19 9.90 -3.30 0.29
CA ARG A 19 11.00 -2.35 0.18
C ARG A 19 10.51 -0.93 0.05
N ILE A 20 9.49 -0.73 -0.77
CA ILE A 20 8.92 0.60 -0.93
C ILE A 20 8.37 1.08 0.41
N GLY A 21 7.65 0.21 1.11
CA GLY A 21 7.10 0.57 2.40
C GLY A 21 8.18 0.94 3.40
N TYR A 22 9.23 0.16 3.44
CA TYR A 22 10.30 0.44 4.37
C TYR A 22 11.03 1.73 4.02
N THR A 23 11.24 1.96 2.74
CA THR A 23 11.90 3.19 2.29
C THR A 23 11.09 4.42 2.70
N TRP A 24 9.78 4.34 2.56
CA TRP A 24 8.93 5.48 2.87
C TRP A 24 8.69 5.65 4.37
N LEU A 25 8.54 4.56 5.10
CA LEU A 25 8.12 4.63 6.49
C LEU A 25 9.23 4.44 7.49
N GLY A 26 10.30 3.79 7.08
CA GLY A 26 11.45 3.59 7.96
C GLY A 26 11.21 2.61 9.10
N ASP A 27 10.16 1.83 9.00
CA ASP A 27 9.80 0.89 10.06
C ASP A 27 9.30 -0.38 9.40
N MET A 28 9.86 -1.51 9.81
CA MET A 28 9.53 -2.77 9.16
C MET A 28 8.10 -3.21 9.44
N ASP A 29 7.61 -3.00 10.64
CA ASP A 29 6.25 -3.41 10.96
C ASP A 29 5.24 -2.61 10.14
N ASP A 30 5.48 -1.32 10.00
CA ASP A 30 4.62 -0.49 9.18
C ASP A 30 4.70 -0.90 7.72
N ALA A 31 5.91 -1.23 7.27
CA ALA A 31 6.10 -1.68 5.90
C ALA A 31 5.32 -2.97 5.65
N LYS A 32 5.30 -3.85 6.63
CA LYS A 32 4.55 -5.09 6.49
C LYS A 32 3.05 -4.84 6.37
N ASP A 33 2.56 -3.87 7.12
CA ASP A 33 1.15 -3.50 7.04
C ASP A 33 0.83 -2.98 5.65
N ILE A 34 1.69 -2.12 5.13
CA ILE A 34 1.50 -1.59 3.77
C ILE A 34 1.53 -2.71 2.76
N CYS A 35 2.49 -3.61 2.91
CA CYS A 35 2.62 -4.72 1.99
C CYS A 35 1.35 -5.55 1.95
N GLN A 36 0.82 -5.86 3.11
CA GLN A 36 -0.40 -6.64 3.20
C GLN A 36 -1.57 -5.91 2.55
N THR A 37 -1.72 -4.63 2.86
CA THR A 37 -2.80 -3.82 2.31
C THR A 37 -2.75 -3.79 0.79
N VAL A 38 -1.57 -3.57 0.24
CA VAL A 38 -1.43 -3.48 -1.20
C VAL A 38 -1.67 -4.83 -1.86
N LEU A 39 -1.13 -5.89 -1.28
CA LEU A 39 -1.32 -7.22 -1.85
C LEU A 39 -2.79 -7.62 -1.88
N ILE A 40 -3.51 -7.30 -0.82
CA ILE A 40 -4.94 -7.59 -0.79
C ILE A 40 -5.65 -6.86 -1.92
N LYS A 41 -5.28 -5.60 -2.11
CA LYS A 41 -5.90 -4.81 -3.17
C LYS A 41 -5.59 -5.37 -4.54
N LEU A 42 -4.36 -5.80 -4.76
CA LEU A 42 -3.98 -6.39 -6.04
C LEU A 42 -4.83 -7.62 -6.34
N VAL A 43 -4.98 -8.46 -5.34
CA VAL A 43 -5.72 -9.69 -5.51
C VAL A 43 -7.20 -9.40 -5.71
N GLU A 44 -7.74 -8.48 -4.94
CA GLU A 44 -9.16 -8.16 -5.03
C GLU A 44 -9.52 -7.56 -6.38
N GLU A 45 -8.69 -6.66 -6.89
CA GLU A 45 -9.00 -6.03 -8.15
C GLU A 45 -8.80 -6.96 -9.32
N GLY A 46 -7.84 -7.85 -9.22
CA GLY A 46 -7.61 -8.83 -10.26
C GLY A 46 -7.38 -8.24 -11.63
N ARG A 47 -6.79 -7.06 -11.71
CA ARG A 47 -6.59 -6.42 -13.00
C ARG A 47 -5.59 -7.18 -13.85
N ARG A 48 -5.79 -7.10 -15.14
CA ARG A 48 -4.87 -7.71 -16.07
C ARG A 48 -4.26 -6.64 -16.95
N PHE A 49 -3.00 -6.86 -17.30
CA PHE A 49 -2.26 -5.87 -18.08
C PHE A 49 -1.66 -6.53 -19.31
N PRO A 50 -1.47 -5.76 -20.38
CA PRO A 50 -0.88 -6.31 -21.60
C PRO A 50 0.55 -6.78 -21.40
N ASP A 51 1.28 -6.17 -20.45
CA ASP A 51 2.64 -6.64 -20.20
C ASP A 51 3.02 -6.38 -18.75
N LEU A 52 4.13 -7.00 -18.36
CA LEU A 52 4.59 -6.91 -16.97
C LEU A 52 5.05 -5.52 -16.59
N GLY A 53 5.51 -4.74 -17.56
CA GLY A 53 5.93 -3.39 -17.27
C GLY A 53 4.80 -2.53 -16.76
N GLN A 54 3.64 -2.65 -17.39
CA GLN A 54 2.48 -1.88 -16.97
C GLN A 54 1.95 -2.39 -15.63
N GLU A 55 1.98 -3.69 -15.44
CA GLU A 55 1.54 -4.26 -14.18
C GLU A 55 2.44 -3.77 -13.05
N ARG A 56 3.73 -3.79 -13.27
CA ARG A 56 4.67 -3.35 -12.25
C ARG A 56 4.50 -1.87 -11.92
N ALA A 57 4.29 -1.06 -12.95
CA ALA A 57 4.08 0.37 -12.73
C ALA A 57 2.85 0.61 -11.86
N TRP A 58 1.81 -0.15 -12.09
CA TRP A 58 0.60 -0.03 -11.30
C TRP A 58 0.84 -0.43 -9.85
N VAL A 59 1.58 -1.51 -9.64
CA VAL A 59 1.90 -1.97 -8.28
C VAL A 59 2.70 -0.91 -7.53
N VAL A 60 3.68 -0.33 -8.20
CA VAL A 60 4.50 0.70 -7.57
C VAL A 60 3.64 1.91 -7.20
N ARG A 61 2.77 2.31 -8.10
CA ARG A 61 1.89 3.45 -7.81
C ARG A 61 0.99 3.18 -6.62
N LEU A 62 0.41 1.99 -6.57
CA LEU A 62 -0.43 1.62 -5.42
C LEU A 62 0.37 1.66 -4.13
N SER A 63 1.59 1.15 -4.18
CA SER A 63 2.42 1.08 -3.00
C SER A 63 2.79 2.46 -2.49
N VAL A 64 3.20 3.34 -3.40
CA VAL A 64 3.58 4.69 -3.01
C VAL A 64 2.36 5.44 -2.47
N ASN A 65 1.21 5.28 -3.12
CA ASN A 65 0.00 5.93 -2.64
C ASN A 65 -0.40 5.44 -1.27
N ALA A 66 -0.25 4.14 -1.03
CA ALA A 66 -0.57 3.59 0.28
C ALA A 66 0.34 4.17 1.35
N CYS A 67 1.62 4.33 1.02
CA CYS A 67 2.56 4.91 1.96
C CYS A 67 2.24 6.36 2.26
N LYS A 68 1.90 7.11 1.23
CA LYS A 68 1.52 8.52 1.42
C LYS A 68 0.30 8.64 2.31
N ASN A 69 -0.69 7.82 2.05
CA ASN A 69 -1.91 7.85 2.85
C ASN A 69 -1.62 7.45 4.29
N TRP A 70 -0.76 6.46 4.47
CA TRP A 70 -0.41 6.00 5.80
C TRP A 70 0.28 7.11 6.59
N LYS A 71 1.23 7.81 5.96
CA LYS A 71 1.95 8.88 6.63
C LYS A 71 1.01 10.02 7.00
N LYS A 72 0.10 10.34 6.10
CA LYS A 72 -0.86 11.40 6.35
C LYS A 72 -1.73 11.05 7.55
N SER A 73 -2.24 9.83 7.58
CA SER A 73 -3.05 9.36 8.69
C SER A 73 -2.29 9.38 10.00
N ALA A 74 -1.06 8.90 9.98
CA ALA A 74 -0.24 8.85 11.17
C ALA A 74 0.06 10.24 11.68
N TRP A 75 0.32 11.16 10.77
CA TRP A 75 0.61 12.53 11.12
C TRP A 75 -0.58 13.16 11.84
N PHE A 76 -1.76 12.97 11.31
CA PHE A 76 -2.97 13.50 11.94
C PHE A 76 -3.20 12.90 13.31
N ARG A 77 -3.03 11.60 13.42
CA ARG A 77 -3.24 10.93 14.69
C ARG A 77 -2.31 11.44 15.77
N ARG A 78 -1.07 11.74 15.38
CA ARG A 78 -0.11 12.20 16.35
C ARG A 78 -0.25 13.64 16.72
N ARG A 79 -0.67 14.43 15.75
CA ARG A 79 -0.63 15.85 15.96
C ARG A 79 -1.61 16.35 16.95
N ALA A 80 -2.83 15.96 16.82
CA ALA A 80 -3.72 16.53 17.74
C ALA A 80 -4.97 15.79 17.78
N PRO A 81 -5.19 15.24 18.82
CA PRO A 81 -6.31 14.37 18.99
C PRO A 81 -7.63 15.02 18.73
N LEU A 82 -7.86 16.18 19.28
CA LEU A 82 -9.18 16.73 19.19
C LEU A 82 -9.40 17.72 18.09
N GLU A 83 -8.64 18.75 18.09
CA GLU A 83 -8.81 19.79 17.10
C GLU A 83 -8.57 19.27 15.71
N GLU A 84 -7.57 18.45 15.61
CA GLU A 84 -7.25 17.92 14.32
C GLU A 84 -8.32 16.99 13.83
N GLY A 85 -8.95 16.32 14.75
CA GLY A 85 -10.06 15.48 14.40
C GLY A 85 -11.17 16.27 13.75
N LEU A 86 -11.40 17.47 14.25
CA LEU A 86 -12.40 18.33 13.67
C LEU A 86 -12.02 18.75 12.26
N HIS A 87 -10.76 19.06 12.08
CA HIS A 87 -10.28 19.40 10.75
C HIS A 87 -10.50 18.28 9.76
N LEU A 88 -10.18 17.08 10.18
CA LEU A 88 -10.37 15.93 9.32
C LEU A 88 -11.82 15.76 8.95
N ALA A 89 -12.68 15.98 9.91
CA ALA A 89 -14.09 15.82 9.65
C ALA A 89 -14.55 16.85 8.63
N ALA A 90 -13.96 18.00 8.66
CA ALA A 90 -14.36 19.07 7.76
C ALA A 90 -13.93 18.79 6.33
N GLU A 91 -12.92 17.96 6.16
CA GLU A 91 -12.48 17.68 4.82
C GLU A 91 -13.29 16.63 4.19
#